data_1e70c8c16813e13c41f392df6b25acca
#
_entry.id   1e70c8c16813e13c41f392df6b25acca
#
_cell.length_a   1.000
_cell.length_b   1.000
_cell.length_c   1.000
_cell.angle_alpha   90.00
_cell.angle_beta   90.00
_cell.angle_gamma   90.00
#
_symmetry.space_group_name_H-M   'P 1'
#
loop_
_entity.id
_entity.type
_entity.pdbx_description
1 polymer ?
#
loop_
_entity_poly.entity_id
_entity_poly.type
_entity_poly.pdbx_seq_one_letter_code
_entity_poly.pdbx_strand_id
1 'polypeptide(L)'
;AYEVGVRLVGSEMCIRDRPTCLHLGLGVRTVATSRNFMQGSLQESKNNLDVAINGNGFFEVTMPDGTVGYTRDGSFQVDAQGRMVTSSGLPVVNGITIPANATSITISAEGAVAVTVPGNTQPQTVGNLAMASFINPAGLEPIGQNLFKESAASGQPQQGTPGTNGLGIIKQGFLEASNVNVVEELVTMIQTQRAYEMNSKAIQTSDQMLAKLAQL
;
A
#
# COMPACT_ATOMS: atom_id res chain seq x y z
N ALA A 1 2.64 -3.27 -3.26
CA ALA A 1 1.32 -3.58 -3.84
C ALA A 1 0.32 -3.67 -2.71
N TYR A 2 -0.76 -2.94 -2.82
CA TYR A 2 -1.78 -2.88 -1.78
C TYR A 2 -2.96 -3.73 -2.20
N GLU A 3 -3.47 -4.56 -1.27
CA GLU A 3 -4.70 -5.30 -1.47
C GLU A 3 -5.88 -4.32 -1.44
N VAL A 4 -6.71 -4.38 -2.49
CA VAL A 4 -7.95 -3.60 -2.55
C VAL A 4 -9.10 -4.53 -2.16
N GLY A 5 -9.56 -4.42 -0.92
CA GLY A 5 -10.72 -5.14 -0.44
C GLY A 5 -12.00 -4.60 -1.09
N VAL A 6 -12.71 -5.42 -1.84
CA VAL A 6 -14.03 -5.10 -2.39
C VAL A 6 -15.10 -5.62 -1.44
N ARG A 7 -15.83 -4.72 -0.82
CA ARG A 7 -16.96 -5.08 0.04
C ARG A 7 -18.24 -5.16 -0.82
N LEU A 8 -18.72 -6.37 -1.01
CA LEU A 8 -20.01 -6.61 -1.65
C LEU A 8 -21.10 -6.59 -0.57
N VAL A 9 -22.00 -5.65 -0.65
CA VAL A 9 -23.18 -5.59 0.21
C VAL A 9 -24.38 -6.12 -0.59
N GLY A 10 -24.85 -7.30 -0.22
CA GLY A 10 -26.15 -7.79 -0.67
C GLY A 10 -27.27 -6.99 0.01
N SER A 11 -28.23 -6.48 -0.74
CA SER A 11 -29.39 -5.86 -0.17
C SER A 11 -30.29 -6.94 0.45
N GLU A 12 -30.17 -7.17 1.75
CA GLU A 12 -31.20 -7.87 2.49
C GLU A 12 -32.42 -6.93 2.62
N MET A 13 -33.40 -7.16 1.78
CA MET A 13 -34.64 -6.42 1.89
C MET A 13 -35.50 -7.06 2.99
N CYS A 14 -35.78 -6.28 4.03
CA CYS A 14 -36.60 -6.68 5.17
C CYS A 14 -37.94 -7.26 4.74
N ILE A 15 -38.21 -8.46 5.25
CA ILE A 15 -39.35 -9.36 4.94
C ILE A 15 -40.73 -8.78 5.36
N ARG A 16 -40.82 -7.58 5.93
CA ARG A 16 -42.03 -7.18 6.68
C ARG A 16 -43.18 -6.53 5.89
N ASP A 17 -42.98 -6.13 4.63
CA ASP A 17 -43.99 -5.27 3.99
C ASP A 17 -44.53 -5.72 2.62
N ARG A 18 -44.37 -6.96 2.18
CA ARG A 18 -44.96 -7.42 0.92
C ARG A 18 -45.60 -8.79 1.04
N PRO A 19 -46.90 -8.91 0.71
CA PRO A 19 -47.66 -10.17 0.79
C PRO A 19 -47.41 -11.16 -0.36
N THR A 20 -46.43 -10.92 -1.21
CA THR A 20 -46.09 -11.83 -2.32
C THR A 20 -44.76 -12.57 -1.99
N CYS A 21 -44.86 -13.91 -1.96
CA CYS A 21 -43.74 -14.80 -1.67
C CYS A 21 -42.63 -14.82 -2.74
N LEU A 22 -42.60 -13.91 -3.70
CA LEU A 22 -41.61 -13.83 -4.75
C LEU A 22 -40.61 -12.70 -4.42
N HIS A 23 -39.49 -13.04 -3.81
CA HIS A 23 -38.38 -12.13 -3.62
C HIS A 23 -37.43 -12.24 -4.80
N LEU A 24 -37.46 -11.28 -5.71
CA LEU A 24 -36.50 -11.13 -6.77
C LEU A 24 -35.32 -10.31 -6.23
N GLY A 25 -34.17 -10.93 -6.12
CA GLY A 25 -32.93 -10.21 -5.81
C GLY A 25 -32.55 -9.29 -6.97
N LEU A 26 -32.33 -8.00 -6.66
CA LEU A 26 -31.94 -6.98 -7.67
C LEU A 26 -30.44 -7.06 -8.05
N GLY A 27 -29.72 -8.07 -7.57
CA GLY A 27 -28.30 -8.23 -7.79
C GLY A 27 -27.44 -7.56 -6.72
N VAL A 28 -26.16 -7.49 -6.96
CA VAL A 28 -25.15 -6.86 -6.09
C VAL A 28 -24.44 -5.74 -6.83
N ARG A 29 -24.11 -4.67 -6.10
CA ARG A 29 -23.28 -3.58 -6.61
C ARG A 29 -22.09 -3.36 -5.69
N THR A 30 -20.95 -2.97 -6.25
CA THR A 30 -19.80 -2.52 -5.48
C THR A 30 -20.16 -1.19 -4.80
N VAL A 31 -20.08 -1.15 -3.47
CA VAL A 31 -20.42 0.04 -2.68
C VAL A 31 -19.16 0.86 -2.39
N ALA A 32 -18.07 0.20 -2.04
CA ALA A 32 -16.82 0.86 -1.72
C ALA A 32 -15.65 -0.11 -1.92
N THR A 33 -14.48 0.46 -2.16
CA THR A 33 -13.20 -0.24 -2.13
C THR A 33 -12.36 0.35 -1.00
N SER A 34 -11.67 -0.48 -0.23
CA SER A 34 -10.72 -0.05 0.78
C SER A 34 -9.35 -0.64 0.49
N ARG A 35 -8.30 0.10 0.86
CA ARG A 35 -6.93 -0.39 0.74
C ARG A 35 -6.48 -1.01 2.04
N ASN A 36 -5.76 -2.11 1.91
CA ASN A 36 -5.13 -2.77 3.04
C ASN A 36 -3.68 -2.27 3.17
N PHE A 37 -3.37 -1.59 4.27
CA PHE A 37 -2.04 -1.08 4.60
C PHE A 37 -1.28 -1.99 5.57
N MET A 38 -1.69 -3.26 5.68
CA MET A 38 -0.92 -4.24 6.44
C MET A 38 0.47 -4.40 5.83
N GLN A 39 1.45 -4.61 6.70
CA GLN A 39 2.83 -4.79 6.27
C GLN A 39 2.99 -6.07 5.46
N GLY A 40 3.69 -5.96 4.32
CA GLY A 40 4.13 -7.10 3.52
C GLY A 40 5.39 -7.77 4.10
N SER A 41 5.85 -8.84 3.45
CA SER A 41 7.10 -9.50 3.83
C SER A 41 8.30 -8.62 3.49
N LEU A 42 9.31 -8.62 4.38
CA LEU A 42 10.57 -7.91 4.14
C LEU A 42 11.52 -8.85 3.38
N GLN A 43 12.01 -8.40 2.24
CA GLN A 43 12.99 -9.11 1.42
C GLN A 43 14.33 -8.39 1.48
N GLU A 44 15.39 -9.16 1.68
CA GLU A 44 16.75 -8.62 1.69
C GLU A 44 17.17 -8.19 0.28
N SER A 45 17.66 -6.96 0.18
CA SER A 45 18.24 -6.38 -1.03
C SER A 45 19.76 -6.22 -0.85
N LYS A 46 20.50 -6.30 -1.93
CA LYS A 46 21.97 -6.07 -1.90
C LYS A 46 22.33 -4.59 -2.01
N ASN A 47 21.35 -3.71 -2.10
CA ASN A 47 21.57 -2.27 -2.24
C ASN A 47 21.53 -1.59 -0.87
N ASN A 48 22.55 -0.82 -0.54
CA ASN A 48 22.64 -0.09 0.73
C ASN A 48 21.66 1.10 0.83
N LEU A 49 21.08 1.53 -0.29
CA LEU A 49 20.12 2.61 -0.34
C LEU A 49 18.67 2.12 -0.21
N ASP A 50 18.45 0.82 -0.30
CA ASP A 50 17.16 0.24 -0.10
C ASP A 50 16.84 0.18 1.39
N VAL A 51 15.67 0.67 1.74
CA VAL A 51 15.26 0.87 3.13
C VAL A 51 13.82 0.43 3.31
N ALA A 52 13.55 -0.43 4.26
CA ALA A 52 12.18 -0.83 4.58
C ALA A 52 11.76 -0.34 5.97
N ILE A 53 10.48 -0.02 6.10
CA ILE A 53 9.86 0.31 7.38
C ILE A 53 9.33 -0.99 7.99
N ASN A 54 9.78 -1.31 9.20
CA ASN A 54 9.24 -2.41 9.98
C ASN A 54 8.26 -1.85 11.02
N GLY A 55 6.98 -1.90 10.72
CA GLY A 55 5.89 -1.31 11.50
C GLY A 55 5.11 -0.25 10.72
N ASN A 56 4.44 0.63 11.45
CA ASN A 56 3.61 1.69 10.87
C ASN A 56 4.45 2.91 10.49
N GLY A 57 4.12 3.55 9.38
CA GLY A 57 4.73 4.80 8.95
C GLY A 57 4.92 4.88 7.44
N PHE A 58 5.24 6.09 6.99
CA PHE A 58 5.51 6.43 5.60
C PHE A 58 6.73 7.35 5.55
N PHE A 59 7.51 7.24 4.51
CA PHE A 59 8.55 8.21 4.19
C PHE A 59 7.94 9.48 3.63
N GLU A 60 8.53 10.60 3.94
CA GLU A 60 8.12 11.91 3.42
C GLU A 60 9.00 12.30 2.24
N VAL A 61 8.35 12.67 1.13
CA VAL A 61 9.01 13.10 -0.10
C VAL A 61 8.46 14.46 -0.53
N THR A 62 9.31 15.29 -1.10
CA THR A 62 8.89 16.59 -1.61
C THR A 62 8.40 16.44 -3.04
N MET A 63 7.17 16.85 -3.30
CA MET A 63 6.59 16.84 -4.64
C MET A 63 7.04 18.08 -5.44
N PRO A 64 6.95 18.04 -6.79
CA PRO A 64 7.27 19.19 -7.63
C PRO A 64 6.43 20.43 -7.33
N ASP A 65 5.23 20.24 -6.80
CA ASP A 65 4.30 21.29 -6.39
C ASP A 65 4.67 21.95 -5.04
N GLY A 66 5.79 21.51 -4.42
CA GLY A 66 6.20 21.96 -3.10
C GLY A 66 5.40 21.35 -1.94
N THR A 67 4.43 20.48 -2.21
CA THR A 67 3.68 19.76 -1.19
C THR A 67 4.44 18.50 -0.74
N VAL A 68 4.12 18.01 0.45
CA VAL A 68 4.69 16.75 0.97
C VAL A 68 3.85 15.58 0.47
N GLY A 69 4.50 14.62 -0.14
CA GLY A 69 3.94 13.32 -0.50
C GLY A 69 4.42 12.25 0.48
N TYR A 70 3.66 11.19 0.63
CA TYR A 70 3.96 10.08 1.52
C TYR A 70 4.12 8.81 0.72
N THR A 71 5.18 8.06 0.99
CA THR A 71 5.43 6.78 0.31
C THR A 71 5.87 5.72 1.30
N ARG A 72 5.57 4.47 0.99
CA ARG A 72 6.10 3.33 1.71
C ARG A 72 7.21 2.62 0.92
N ASP A 73 7.42 3.06 -0.33
CA ASP A 73 8.50 2.57 -1.17
C ASP A 73 9.83 3.13 -0.67
N GLY A 74 10.74 2.25 -0.29
CA GLY A 74 12.07 2.59 0.19
C GLY A 74 13.17 2.32 -0.83
N SER A 75 12.87 2.19 -2.10
CA SER A 75 13.87 2.08 -3.17
C SER A 75 14.43 3.46 -3.51
N PHE A 76 15.38 3.90 -2.71
CA PHE A 76 16.02 5.20 -2.89
C PHE A 76 17.22 5.14 -3.82
N GLN A 77 17.46 6.26 -4.50
CA GLN A 77 18.60 6.47 -5.39
C GLN A 77 19.28 7.80 -5.06
N VAL A 78 20.45 8.00 -5.62
CA VAL A 78 21.19 9.27 -5.48
C VAL A 78 21.16 9.99 -6.81
N ASP A 79 20.73 11.23 -6.79
CA ASP A 79 20.70 12.13 -7.94
C ASP A 79 22.11 12.66 -8.27
N ALA A 80 22.28 13.29 -9.44
CA ALA A 80 23.54 13.91 -9.88
C ALA A 80 24.07 14.97 -8.91
N GLN A 81 23.20 15.55 -8.08
CA GLN A 81 23.54 16.51 -7.03
C GLN A 81 23.86 15.83 -5.67
N GLY A 82 23.86 14.51 -5.63
CA GLY A 82 24.07 13.75 -4.40
C GLY A 82 22.85 13.67 -3.48
N ARG A 83 21.68 14.17 -3.91
CA ARG A 83 20.47 14.11 -3.09
C ARG A 83 19.83 12.74 -3.14
N MET A 84 19.30 12.29 -2.00
CA MET A 84 18.51 11.08 -1.93
C MET A 84 17.14 11.31 -2.54
N VAL A 85 16.80 10.52 -3.56
CA VAL A 85 15.56 10.63 -4.34
C VAL A 85 14.87 9.26 -4.41
N THR A 86 13.57 9.26 -4.63
CA THR A 86 12.80 8.05 -4.94
C THR A 86 13.10 7.55 -6.35
N SER A 87 12.63 6.37 -6.70
CA SER A 87 12.68 5.82 -8.06
C SER A 87 12.03 6.73 -9.12
N SER A 88 11.11 7.61 -8.68
CA SER A 88 10.44 8.62 -9.53
C SER A 88 11.22 9.94 -9.62
N GLY A 89 12.39 10.07 -8.97
CA GLY A 89 13.22 11.27 -8.97
C GLY A 89 12.79 12.35 -7.96
N LEU A 90 11.88 12.04 -7.03
CA LEU A 90 11.42 12.99 -6.01
C LEU A 90 12.38 12.98 -4.81
N PRO A 91 12.84 14.16 -4.35
CA PRO A 91 13.73 14.25 -3.21
C PRO A 91 13.01 13.94 -1.90
N VAL A 92 13.72 13.24 -1.01
CA VAL A 92 13.25 13.01 0.36
C VAL A 92 13.23 14.32 1.12
N VAL A 93 12.22 14.52 1.96
CA VAL A 93 12.15 15.66 2.87
C VAL A 93 13.39 15.67 3.77
N ASN A 94 13.88 16.83 4.15
CA ASN A 94 15.13 17.10 4.88
C ASN A 94 16.41 17.12 4.03
N GLY A 95 16.32 16.96 2.70
CA GLY A 95 17.40 17.24 1.76
C GLY A 95 18.71 16.48 2.07
N ILE A 96 18.62 15.19 2.35
CA ILE A 96 19.79 14.36 2.63
C ILE A 96 20.72 14.38 1.42
N THR A 97 21.91 14.96 1.58
CA THR A 97 22.88 15.08 0.49
C THR A 97 24.08 14.20 0.77
N ILE A 98 24.30 13.21 -0.06
CA ILE A 98 25.39 12.25 0.03
C ILE A 98 26.57 12.81 -0.77
N PRO A 99 27.74 13.04 -0.17
CA PRO A 99 28.90 13.53 -0.89
C PRO A 99 29.40 12.51 -1.92
N ALA A 100 29.84 12.98 -3.09
CA ALA A 100 30.27 12.13 -4.21
C ALA A 100 31.49 11.22 -3.86
N ASN A 101 32.24 11.55 -2.84
CA ASN A 101 33.38 10.78 -2.34
C ASN A 101 33.02 9.77 -1.23
N ALA A 102 31.71 9.49 -1.04
CA ALA A 102 31.23 8.52 -0.07
C ALA A 102 31.66 7.10 -0.44
N THR A 103 32.29 6.38 0.48
CA THR A 103 32.66 4.98 0.30
C THR A 103 31.59 4.04 0.76
N SER A 104 30.89 4.34 1.84
CA SER A 104 29.76 3.56 2.34
C SER A 104 28.71 4.46 2.98
N ILE A 105 27.45 4.00 2.87
CA ILE A 105 26.29 4.67 3.45
C ILE A 105 25.68 3.71 4.47
N THR A 106 25.47 4.17 5.68
CA THR A 106 24.83 3.41 6.74
C THR A 106 23.61 4.17 7.24
N ILE A 107 22.48 3.50 7.30
CA ILE A 107 21.22 4.05 7.79
C ILE A 107 20.86 3.33 9.08
N SER A 108 20.76 4.09 10.18
CA SER A 108 20.41 3.52 11.48
C SER A 108 18.93 3.20 11.58
N ALA A 109 18.54 2.37 12.56
CA ALA A 109 17.15 2.05 12.84
C ALA A 109 16.31 3.27 13.23
N GLU A 110 16.95 4.33 13.70
CA GLU A 110 16.37 5.62 14.09
C GLU A 110 16.28 6.61 12.92
N GLY A 111 16.68 6.19 11.71
CA GLY A 111 16.63 7.03 10.51
C GLY A 111 17.84 7.95 10.30
N ALA A 112 18.85 7.90 11.15
CA ALA A 112 20.08 8.68 10.93
C ALA A 112 20.87 8.08 9.77
N VAL A 113 21.18 8.91 8.78
CA VAL A 113 21.98 8.57 7.61
C VAL A 113 23.42 9.01 7.87
N ALA A 114 24.31 8.07 7.98
CA ALA A 114 25.74 8.29 8.18
C ALA A 114 26.52 7.84 6.95
N VAL A 115 27.54 8.62 6.59
CA VAL A 115 28.38 8.38 5.42
C VAL A 115 29.83 8.29 5.85
N THR A 116 30.53 7.29 5.34
CA THR A 116 31.98 7.15 5.53
C THR A 116 32.70 7.71 4.30
N VAL A 117 33.63 8.65 4.54
CA VAL A 117 34.41 9.29 3.50
C VAL A 117 35.87 8.78 3.60
N PRO A 118 36.58 8.51 2.49
CA PRO A 118 37.99 8.13 2.53
C PRO A 118 38.80 9.22 3.22
N GLY A 119 39.63 8.80 4.20
CA GLY A 119 40.42 9.72 5.00
C GLY A 119 39.83 10.13 6.35
N ASN A 120 38.56 9.83 6.60
CA ASN A 120 37.92 10.04 7.89
C ASN A 120 37.45 8.71 8.45
N THR A 121 37.99 8.28 9.58
CA THR A 121 37.64 6.98 10.19
C THR A 121 36.29 7.00 10.90
N GLN A 122 35.76 8.19 11.15
CA GLN A 122 34.47 8.34 11.83
C GLN A 122 33.34 8.56 10.82
N PRO A 123 32.22 7.85 10.93
CA PRO A 123 31.05 8.10 10.11
C PRO A 123 30.46 9.48 10.41
N GLN A 124 30.21 10.25 9.36
CA GLN A 124 29.62 11.58 9.46
C GLN A 124 28.12 11.47 9.20
N THR A 125 27.29 11.94 10.13
CA THR A 125 25.84 12.02 9.93
C THR A 125 25.53 13.16 8.95
N VAL A 126 24.83 12.81 7.87
CA VAL A 126 24.47 13.73 6.77
C VAL A 126 23.05 14.23 6.91
N GLY A 127 22.18 13.47 7.56
CA GLY A 127 20.78 13.83 7.77
C GLY A 127 19.99 12.73 8.43
N ASN A 128 18.71 13.01 8.66
CA ASN A 128 17.77 12.05 9.22
C ASN A 128 16.59 11.85 8.27
N LEU A 129 16.19 10.58 8.06
CA LEU A 129 14.97 10.23 7.36
C LEU A 129 13.77 10.57 8.25
N ALA A 130 12.93 11.47 7.79
CA ALA A 130 11.67 11.78 8.45
C ALA A 130 10.61 10.74 8.08
N MET A 131 9.82 10.34 9.07
CA MET A 131 8.67 9.47 8.90
C MET A 131 7.41 10.13 9.44
N ALA A 132 6.29 9.83 8.80
CA ALA A 132 4.98 10.23 9.28
C ALA A 132 4.08 9.03 9.48
N SER A 133 3.22 9.08 10.49
CA SER A 133 2.10 8.16 10.66
C SER A 133 0.77 8.89 10.53
N PHE A 134 -0.26 8.13 10.17
CA PHE A 134 -1.64 8.63 10.07
C PHE A 134 -2.55 7.81 10.96
N ILE A 135 -3.54 8.48 11.56
CA ILE A 135 -4.57 7.81 12.35
C ILE A 135 -5.39 6.87 11.48
N ASN A 136 -5.68 7.30 10.24
CA ASN A 136 -6.42 6.52 9.27
C ASN A 136 -5.66 6.45 7.93
N PRO A 137 -4.75 5.47 7.74
CA PRO A 137 -4.02 5.31 6.49
C PRO A 137 -4.92 5.05 5.27
N ALA A 138 -6.09 4.40 5.49
CA ALA A 138 -7.03 4.10 4.40
C ALA A 138 -7.66 5.36 3.78
N GLY A 139 -7.65 6.47 4.52
CA GLY A 139 -8.12 7.77 4.05
C GLY A 139 -7.12 8.53 3.17
N LEU A 140 -5.90 8.05 2.99
CA LEU A 140 -4.91 8.70 2.13
C LEU A 140 -5.34 8.67 0.67
N GLU A 141 -5.15 9.79 -0.02
CA GLU A 141 -5.45 9.92 -1.45
C GLU A 141 -4.22 9.47 -2.28
N PRO A 142 -4.37 8.48 -3.17
CA PRO A 142 -3.30 8.06 -4.05
C PRO A 142 -3.13 9.02 -5.22
N ILE A 143 -1.91 9.44 -5.46
CA ILE A 143 -1.57 10.29 -6.60
C ILE A 143 -1.01 9.43 -7.75
N GLY A 144 -0.59 8.21 -7.48
CA GLY A 144 0.15 7.34 -8.40
C GLY A 144 1.60 7.16 -7.96
N GLN A 145 2.35 6.29 -8.64
CA GLN A 145 3.78 6.03 -8.37
C GLN A 145 4.10 5.70 -6.90
N ASN A 146 3.22 4.95 -6.23
CA ASN A 146 3.31 4.62 -4.79
C ASN A 146 3.30 5.84 -3.85
N LEU A 147 2.80 6.99 -4.33
CA LEU A 147 2.68 8.22 -3.58
C LEU A 147 1.26 8.43 -3.08
N PHE A 148 1.19 8.95 -1.88
CA PHE A 148 -0.04 9.31 -1.19
C PHE A 148 0.00 10.76 -0.76
N LYS A 149 -1.16 11.38 -0.73
CA LYS A 149 -1.38 12.73 -0.20
C LYS A 149 -2.32 12.64 1.00
N GLU A 150 -2.12 13.54 1.95
CA GLU A 150 -3.06 13.70 3.05
C GLU A 150 -4.43 14.14 2.55
N SER A 151 -5.47 13.66 3.20
CA SER A 151 -6.84 14.07 2.98
C SER A 151 -7.53 14.38 4.32
N ALA A 152 -8.70 15.01 4.25
CA ALA A 152 -9.50 15.24 5.46
C ALA A 152 -9.89 13.93 6.18
N ALA A 153 -9.93 12.81 5.45
CA ALA A 153 -10.27 11.50 5.99
C ALA A 153 -9.08 10.77 6.63
N SER A 154 -7.83 11.08 6.23
CA SER A 154 -6.62 10.49 6.82
C SER A 154 -6.24 11.14 8.16
N GLY A 155 -6.66 12.37 8.39
CA GLY A 155 -6.18 13.22 9.47
C GLY A 155 -4.82 13.83 9.17
N GLN A 156 -4.31 14.65 10.09
CA GLN A 156 -3.00 15.29 9.96
C GLN A 156 -1.86 14.28 10.16
N PRO A 157 -0.75 14.44 9.43
CA PRO A 157 0.43 13.61 9.59
C PRO A 157 1.05 13.82 10.98
N GLN A 158 1.31 12.73 11.66
CA GLN A 158 2.10 12.73 12.89
C GLN A 158 3.55 12.43 12.52
N GLN A 159 4.34 13.49 12.41
CA GLN A 159 5.77 13.36 12.10
C GLN A 159 6.56 12.95 13.34
N GLY A 160 7.57 12.13 13.13
CA GLY A 160 8.43 11.69 14.21
C GLY A 160 9.69 10.99 13.72
N THR A 161 10.56 10.71 14.67
CA THR A 161 11.73 9.86 14.44
C THR A 161 11.29 8.40 14.46
N PRO A 162 11.83 7.55 13.57
CA PRO A 162 11.58 6.12 13.57
C PRO A 162 11.82 5.50 14.95
N GLY A 163 10.96 4.56 15.33
CA GLY A 163 11.02 3.90 16.65
C GLY A 163 10.37 4.67 17.81
N THR A 164 9.85 5.87 17.58
CA THR A 164 9.13 6.67 18.59
C THR A 164 7.66 6.83 18.22
N ASN A 165 6.80 7.13 19.19
CA ASN A 165 5.37 7.46 18.99
C ASN A 165 4.57 6.43 18.14
N GLY A 166 4.91 5.15 18.23
CA GLY A 166 4.25 4.11 17.44
C GLY A 166 4.68 4.04 15.98
N LEU A 167 5.68 4.83 15.57
CA LEU A 167 6.35 4.70 14.28
C LEU A 167 7.21 3.44 14.26
N GLY A 168 7.22 2.76 13.11
CA GLY A 168 8.08 1.62 12.87
C GLY A 168 9.56 1.98 12.89
N ILE A 169 10.41 0.97 12.92
CA ILE A 169 11.87 1.11 12.81
C ILE A 169 12.29 0.96 11.35
N ILE A 170 13.39 1.59 11.00
CA ILE A 170 14.00 1.49 9.68
C ILE A 170 14.95 0.29 9.62
N LYS A 171 14.88 -0.47 8.53
CA LYS A 171 15.84 -1.52 8.20
C LYS A 171 16.50 -1.23 6.86
N GLN A 172 17.81 -1.07 6.88
CA GLN A 172 18.63 -0.89 5.69
C GLN A 172 18.86 -2.23 4.97
N GLY A 173 18.93 -2.22 3.63
CA GLY A 173 19.17 -3.41 2.82
C GLY A 173 17.96 -4.31 2.69
N PHE A 174 16.76 -3.82 2.98
CA PHE A 174 15.50 -4.53 2.83
C PHE A 174 14.52 -3.71 2.00
N LEU A 175 13.68 -4.41 1.26
CA LEU A 175 12.51 -3.87 0.58
C LEU A 175 11.25 -4.57 1.08
N GLU A 176 10.17 -3.83 1.17
CA GLU A 176 8.86 -4.39 1.49
C GLU A 176 8.23 -4.99 0.23
N ALA A 177 7.96 -6.29 0.24
CA ALA A 177 7.22 -6.95 -0.82
C ALA A 177 5.70 -6.72 -0.66
N SER A 178 4.95 -7.09 -1.70
CA SER A 178 3.49 -7.03 -1.66
C SER A 178 2.93 -7.85 -0.50
N ASN A 179 1.89 -7.33 0.16
CA ASN A 179 1.10 -8.06 1.16
C ASN A 179 0.05 -8.98 0.52
N VAL A 180 -0.01 -9.04 -0.81
CA VAL A 180 -0.93 -9.89 -1.57
C VAL A 180 -0.32 -11.28 -1.77
N ASN A 181 -1.03 -12.31 -1.30
CA ASN A 181 -0.68 -13.69 -1.60
C ASN A 181 -1.31 -14.11 -2.93
N VAL A 182 -0.48 -14.16 -3.98
CA VAL A 182 -0.94 -14.48 -5.35
C VAL A 182 -1.68 -15.81 -5.42
N VAL A 183 -1.26 -16.83 -4.65
CA VAL A 183 -1.88 -18.15 -4.67
C VAL A 183 -3.30 -18.08 -4.07
N GLU A 184 -3.47 -17.38 -2.97
CA GLU A 184 -4.76 -17.21 -2.31
C GLU A 184 -5.74 -16.43 -3.20
N GLU A 185 -5.27 -15.38 -3.85
CA GLU A 185 -6.08 -14.60 -4.78
C GLU A 185 -6.49 -15.39 -6.02
N LEU A 186 -5.59 -16.22 -6.55
CA LEU A 186 -5.93 -17.13 -7.65
C LEU A 186 -6.97 -18.17 -7.24
N VAL A 187 -6.86 -18.76 -6.04
CA VAL A 187 -7.86 -19.71 -5.52
C VAL A 187 -9.21 -19.02 -5.36
N THR A 188 -9.24 -17.82 -4.80
CA THR A 188 -10.47 -17.02 -4.66
C THR A 188 -11.10 -16.69 -6.01
N MET A 189 -10.28 -16.34 -7.00
CA MET A 189 -10.74 -16.11 -8.37
C MET A 189 -11.37 -17.38 -8.97
N ILE A 190 -10.72 -18.56 -8.83
CA ILE A 190 -11.25 -19.84 -9.31
C ILE A 190 -12.57 -20.17 -8.61
N GLN A 191 -12.67 -19.96 -7.30
CA GLN A 191 -13.90 -20.17 -6.55
C GLN A 191 -15.03 -19.30 -7.07
N THR A 192 -14.75 -18.02 -7.33
CA THR A 192 -15.71 -17.06 -7.86
C THR A 192 -16.18 -17.46 -9.27
N GLN A 193 -15.25 -17.89 -10.13
CA GLN A 193 -15.58 -18.39 -11.46
C GLN A 193 -16.47 -19.63 -11.40
N ARG A 194 -16.16 -20.59 -10.52
CA ARG A 194 -16.99 -21.79 -10.33
C ARG A 194 -18.39 -21.45 -9.79
N ALA A 195 -18.47 -20.50 -8.86
CA ALA A 195 -19.77 -20.03 -8.36
C ALA A 195 -20.59 -19.40 -9.48
N TYR A 196 -19.99 -18.60 -10.35
CA TYR A 196 -20.66 -18.03 -11.52
C TYR A 196 -21.13 -19.12 -12.50
N GLU A 197 -20.29 -20.12 -12.79
CA GLU A 197 -20.67 -21.24 -13.65
C GLU A 197 -21.82 -22.06 -13.07
N MET A 198 -21.80 -22.34 -11.76
CA MET A 198 -22.91 -23.05 -11.09
C MET A 198 -24.21 -22.26 -11.15
N ASN A 199 -24.16 -20.96 -10.90
CA ASN A 199 -25.33 -20.10 -11.01
C ASN A 199 -25.90 -20.07 -12.45
N SER A 200 -25.00 -19.97 -13.44
CA SER A 200 -25.39 -20.00 -14.85
C SER A 200 -26.05 -21.32 -15.24
N LYS A 201 -25.48 -22.45 -14.79
CA LYS A 201 -26.08 -23.77 -15.02
C LYS A 201 -27.44 -23.94 -14.33
N ALA A 202 -27.56 -23.42 -13.10
CA ALA A 202 -28.84 -23.46 -12.38
C ALA A 202 -29.95 -22.68 -13.13
N ILE A 203 -29.61 -21.54 -13.70
CA ILE A 203 -30.55 -20.76 -14.53
C ILE A 203 -30.92 -21.55 -15.79
N GLN A 204 -29.92 -22.09 -16.50
CA GLN A 204 -30.16 -22.89 -17.71
C GLN A 204 -31.02 -24.12 -17.44
N THR A 205 -30.80 -24.82 -16.32
CA THR A 205 -31.65 -25.96 -15.94
C THR A 205 -33.07 -25.56 -15.59
N SER A 206 -33.24 -24.42 -14.93
CA SER A 206 -34.56 -23.86 -14.65
C SER A 206 -35.32 -23.49 -15.93
N ASP A 207 -34.63 -22.85 -16.88
CA ASP A 207 -35.20 -22.50 -18.18
C ASP A 207 -35.60 -23.75 -18.98
N GLN A 208 -34.79 -24.80 -18.95
CA GLN A 208 -35.08 -26.08 -19.59
C GLN A 208 -36.30 -26.78 -18.95
N MET A 209 -36.45 -26.74 -17.63
CA MET A 209 -37.61 -27.26 -16.93
C MET A 209 -38.88 -26.49 -17.29
N LEU A 210 -38.81 -25.18 -17.35
CA LEU A 210 -39.93 -24.33 -17.74
C LEU A 210 -40.32 -24.58 -19.22
N ALA A 211 -39.36 -24.70 -20.10
CA ALA A 211 -39.58 -25.04 -21.51
C ALA A 211 -40.28 -26.39 -21.70
N LYS A 212 -39.93 -27.42 -20.90
CA LYS A 212 -40.58 -28.72 -20.94
C LYS A 212 -42.03 -28.66 -20.40
N LEU A 213 -42.25 -27.86 -19.34
CA LEU A 213 -43.62 -27.67 -18.82
C LEU A 213 -44.52 -26.92 -19.79
N ALA A 214 -43.98 -26.02 -20.62
CA ALA A 214 -44.72 -25.32 -21.64
C ALA A 214 -45.06 -26.19 -22.89
N GLN A 215 -44.47 -27.39 -23.02
CA GLN A 215 -44.71 -28.33 -24.09
C GLN A 215 -45.71 -29.42 -23.73
N LEU A 216 -46.18 -29.46 -22.48
CA LEU A 216 -47.25 -30.35 -21.99
C LEU A 216 -48.62 -29.61 -21.99
#